data_e0ee46d0e3e1c8de3dddc43cdd55dc42
#
_entry.id   e0ee46d0e3e1c8de3dddc43cdd55dc42
#
_cell.length_a   1.000
_cell.length_b   1.000
_cell.length_c   1.000
_cell.angle_alpha   90.00
_cell.angle_beta   90.00
_cell.angle_gamma   90.00
#
_symmetry.space_group_name_H-M   'P 1'
#
loop_
_entity.id
_entity.type
_entity.pdbx_description
1 polymer ?
#
loop_
_entity_poly.entity_id
_entity_poly.type
_entity_poly.pdbx_seq_one_letter_code
_entity_poly.pdbx_strand_id
1 'polypeptide(L)'
;MSEQQKPKKRFSLRKLIYNDKNLIIISLLAAVCIWVATSMNLSPETTKNISVPLKIDFSDTVTEELGFKCYGESSMTVNVTVRAKKYLAKDISADDLDVKLQTSSVTTTGIHEVPISVSAGDSGDFTVESYYPTVYTGYFDVPEEQEMEIKLNYNTKDYVADGFVAGESLLNEPNVVVSGPKTYVARVSKVVADVNLNDKLSETATINIEPKAVDVYGNKVDYISLNYGAEKLTLTIPVLKVKQLSTHVTLTDAPESVDLSKIKIYYSTDSIRAGVLAGTDIKAAELGEVHFTDLRVGENTFTFNATQLEGITVLDDTEKVTVRVVVPSDYTSKDIDVSAAGVKLNNVPAGYTAKVTALNSDSVTIIGPKSAIRGLKAKNVVLSCDLTAKKGESI
;
A
#
# COMPACT_ATOMS: atom_id res chain seq x y z
N MET A 1 -71.91 59.95 6.21
CA MET A 1 -72.09 58.91 5.20
C MET A 1 -72.03 57.57 5.89
N SER A 2 -73.20 56.96 5.99
CA SER A 2 -73.50 55.75 6.77
C SER A 2 -73.18 54.55 5.86
N GLU A 3 -72.25 53.72 6.29
CA GLU A 3 -71.92 52.44 5.67
C GLU A 3 -72.91 51.37 6.14
N GLN A 4 -73.74 50.89 5.24
CA GLN A 4 -74.68 49.81 5.48
C GLN A 4 -73.96 48.46 5.59
N GLN A 5 -73.93 47.86 6.76
CA GLN A 5 -73.51 46.47 6.98
C GLN A 5 -74.60 45.51 6.40
N LYS A 6 -74.11 44.67 5.40
CA LYS A 6 -74.94 43.54 4.90
C LYS A 6 -75.09 42.47 5.97
N PRO A 7 -76.34 41.95 6.17
CA PRO A 7 -76.58 40.92 7.18
C PRO A 7 -75.92 39.59 6.75
N LYS A 8 -75.09 38.99 7.66
CA LYS A 8 -74.60 37.62 7.55
C LYS A 8 -75.80 36.66 7.55
N LYS A 9 -75.97 35.94 6.39
CA LYS A 9 -76.96 34.85 6.31
C LYS A 9 -76.65 33.79 7.35
N ARG A 10 -77.37 33.67 8.41
CA ARG A 10 -77.31 32.56 9.35
C ARG A 10 -77.70 31.27 8.65
N PHE A 11 -76.77 30.30 8.56
CA PHE A 11 -76.96 28.98 8.00
C PHE A 11 -78.00 28.26 8.89
N SER A 12 -79.29 28.13 8.43
CA SER A 12 -80.30 27.46 9.16
C SER A 12 -80.31 25.98 8.83
N LEU A 13 -79.74 25.13 9.72
CA LEU A 13 -79.79 23.68 9.65
C LEU A 13 -81.17 23.10 9.37
N ARG A 14 -82.27 23.78 9.86
CA ARG A 14 -83.67 23.39 9.58
C ARG A 14 -84.01 23.42 8.08
N LYS A 15 -83.55 24.41 7.30
CA LYS A 15 -83.82 24.49 5.84
C LYS A 15 -83.03 23.46 5.04
N LEU A 16 -81.91 22.97 5.57
CA LEU A 16 -81.13 21.93 4.93
C LEU A 16 -81.77 20.54 5.06
N ILE A 17 -82.42 20.27 6.22
CA ILE A 17 -83.09 18.97 6.57
C ILE A 17 -84.49 18.86 5.94
N TYR A 18 -85.18 19.94 5.70
CA TYR A 18 -86.55 19.92 5.11
C TYR A 18 -86.57 19.94 3.56
N ASN A 19 -85.48 19.85 2.90
CA ASN A 19 -85.43 19.73 1.45
C ASN A 19 -85.11 18.26 1.09
N ASP A 20 -86.02 17.53 0.48
CA ASP A 20 -85.95 16.10 0.18
C ASP A 20 -84.68 15.76 -0.59
N LYS A 21 -84.22 16.63 -1.50
CA LYS A 21 -82.99 16.42 -2.25
C LYS A 21 -81.75 16.51 -1.36
N ASN A 22 -81.71 17.43 -0.43
CA ASN A 22 -80.59 17.57 0.49
C ASN A 22 -80.63 16.46 1.55
N LEU A 23 -81.79 15.97 1.96
CA LEU A 23 -81.95 14.86 2.89
C LEU A 23 -81.35 13.56 2.28
N ILE A 24 -81.60 13.31 0.98
CA ILE A 24 -81.01 12.15 0.26
C ILE A 24 -79.51 12.26 0.23
N ILE A 25 -78.98 13.44 -0.04
CA ILE A 25 -77.47 13.64 -0.11
C ILE A 25 -76.86 13.44 1.28
N ILE A 26 -77.51 13.99 2.35
CA ILE A 26 -77.02 13.87 3.73
C ILE A 26 -77.08 12.39 4.19
N SER A 27 -78.15 11.69 3.87
CA SER A 27 -78.29 10.29 4.23
C SER A 27 -77.32 9.39 3.49
N LEU A 28 -77.05 9.70 2.24
CA LEU A 28 -76.06 8.99 1.46
C LEU A 28 -74.64 9.22 2.04
N LEU A 29 -74.28 10.46 2.34
CA LEU A 29 -73.08 10.81 3.03
C LEU A 29 -72.85 10.11 4.37
N ALA A 30 -73.97 10.14 5.22
CA ALA A 30 -73.97 9.46 6.49
C ALA A 30 -73.79 7.93 6.32
N ALA A 31 -74.48 7.33 5.35
CA ALA A 31 -74.40 5.92 5.05
C ALA A 31 -72.95 5.53 4.60
N VAL A 32 -72.34 6.38 3.77
CA VAL A 32 -70.91 6.17 3.33
C VAL A 32 -69.96 6.31 4.53
N CYS A 33 -70.19 7.33 5.40
CA CYS A 33 -69.37 7.50 6.61
C CYS A 33 -69.52 6.31 7.58
N ILE A 34 -70.75 5.83 7.81
CA ILE A 34 -70.96 4.63 8.63
C ILE A 34 -70.36 3.39 7.99
N TRP A 35 -70.48 3.23 6.66
CA TRP A 35 -69.94 2.13 5.95
C TRP A 35 -68.36 2.13 6.02
N VAL A 36 -67.72 3.26 5.82
CA VAL A 36 -66.29 3.41 6.00
C VAL A 36 -65.86 3.07 7.42
N ALA A 37 -66.49 3.64 8.43
CA ALA A 37 -66.21 3.41 9.85
C ALA A 37 -66.36 1.92 10.25
N THR A 38 -67.48 1.28 9.81
CA THR A 38 -67.73 -0.14 10.07
C THR A 38 -66.77 -1.04 9.26
N SER A 39 -66.45 -0.69 8.03
CA SER A 39 -65.52 -1.41 7.19
C SER A 39 -64.08 -1.40 7.78
N MET A 40 -63.67 -0.26 8.33
CA MET A 40 -62.35 -0.14 9.00
C MET A 40 -62.33 -0.92 10.34
N ASN A 41 -63.40 -0.93 11.12
CA ASN A 41 -63.43 -1.63 12.41
C ASN A 41 -63.68 -3.14 12.29
N LEU A 42 -64.38 -3.62 11.26
CA LEU A 42 -64.67 -5.03 10.99
C LEU A 42 -63.72 -5.65 9.95
N SER A 43 -62.67 -4.92 9.57
CA SER A 43 -61.68 -5.45 8.59
C SER A 43 -61.05 -6.73 9.13
N PRO A 44 -61.04 -7.83 8.37
CA PRO A 44 -60.41 -9.06 8.80
C PRO A 44 -58.91 -8.86 8.99
N GLU A 45 -58.38 -9.43 10.03
CA GLU A 45 -56.93 -9.51 10.24
C GLU A 45 -56.30 -10.49 9.27
N THR A 46 -55.09 -10.22 8.89
CA THR A 46 -54.26 -11.08 8.03
C THR A 46 -52.85 -11.09 8.55
N THR A 47 -52.09 -12.13 8.24
CA THR A 47 -50.68 -12.25 8.56
C THR A 47 -49.82 -11.89 7.36
N LYS A 48 -48.67 -11.28 7.60
CA LYS A 48 -47.65 -10.95 6.61
C LYS A 48 -46.27 -11.35 7.14
N ASN A 49 -45.49 -12.02 6.32
CA ASN A 49 -44.08 -12.33 6.64
C ASN A 49 -43.17 -11.27 6.07
N ILE A 50 -42.25 -10.77 6.90
CA ILE A 50 -41.28 -9.73 6.55
C ILE A 50 -39.93 -10.19 7.01
N SER A 51 -38.96 -10.13 6.10
CA SER A 51 -37.54 -10.42 6.42
C SER A 51 -36.84 -9.12 6.80
N VAL A 52 -36.31 -9.04 8.00
CA VAL A 52 -35.66 -7.86 8.57
C VAL A 52 -34.22 -8.17 8.89
N PRO A 53 -33.24 -7.35 8.44
CA PRO A 53 -31.85 -7.54 8.81
C PRO A 53 -31.69 -7.29 10.32
N LEU A 54 -30.96 -8.18 10.99
CA LEU A 54 -30.65 -8.05 12.41
C LEU A 54 -29.63 -6.90 12.60
N LYS A 55 -29.99 -5.91 13.40
CA LYS A 55 -29.08 -4.84 13.81
C LYS A 55 -28.42 -5.21 15.14
N ILE A 56 -27.09 -5.22 15.15
CA ILE A 56 -26.31 -5.43 16.36
C ILE A 56 -25.98 -4.04 16.92
N ASP A 57 -26.68 -3.65 17.97
CA ASP A 57 -26.50 -2.38 18.65
C ASP A 57 -26.16 -2.65 20.12
N PHE A 58 -25.10 -2.04 20.60
CA PHE A 58 -24.64 -2.18 21.98
C PHE A 58 -24.89 -0.93 22.82
N SER A 59 -25.54 0.09 22.25
CA SER A 59 -25.77 1.37 22.91
C SER A 59 -26.49 1.17 24.24
N ASP A 60 -26.01 1.86 25.27
CA ASP A 60 -26.57 1.84 26.62
C ASP A 60 -26.59 0.45 27.31
N THR A 61 -25.68 -0.43 26.95
CA THR A 61 -25.56 -1.78 27.55
C THR A 61 -24.25 -1.99 28.28
N VAL A 62 -24.24 -2.93 29.23
CA VAL A 62 -23.00 -3.38 29.91
C VAL A 62 -21.96 -3.91 28.93
N THR A 63 -22.41 -4.46 27.82
CA THR A 63 -21.53 -4.96 26.72
C THR A 63 -20.73 -3.83 26.09
N GLU A 64 -21.33 -2.65 25.92
CA GLU A 64 -20.65 -1.43 25.47
C GLU A 64 -19.64 -0.92 26.49
N GLU A 65 -20.03 -0.85 27.78
CA GLU A 65 -19.15 -0.41 28.87
C GLU A 65 -17.91 -1.29 29.00
N LEU A 66 -18.03 -2.60 28.74
CA LEU A 66 -16.91 -3.55 28.70
C LEU A 66 -16.08 -3.45 27.42
N GLY A 67 -16.51 -2.67 26.44
CA GLY A 67 -15.83 -2.50 25.14
C GLY A 67 -15.91 -3.72 24.24
N PHE A 68 -16.88 -4.62 24.45
CA PHE A 68 -17.06 -5.81 23.65
C PHE A 68 -17.59 -5.47 22.25
N LYS A 69 -17.11 -6.23 21.26
CA LYS A 69 -17.70 -6.32 19.93
C LYS A 69 -18.16 -7.75 19.68
N CYS A 70 -19.14 -7.89 18.81
CA CYS A 70 -19.62 -9.18 18.35
C CYS A 70 -18.90 -9.59 17.07
N TYR A 71 -18.38 -10.80 17.05
CA TYR A 71 -17.72 -11.43 15.92
C TYR A 71 -18.50 -12.67 15.51
N GLY A 72 -18.86 -12.76 14.25
CA GLY A 72 -19.68 -13.84 13.70
C GLY A 72 -20.39 -13.42 12.44
N GLU A 73 -21.50 -14.05 12.13
CA GLU A 73 -22.27 -13.77 10.92
C GLU A 73 -23.00 -12.42 11.07
N SER A 74 -22.47 -11.38 10.41
CA SER A 74 -23.00 -10.01 10.51
C SER A 74 -24.23 -9.74 9.64
N SER A 75 -24.62 -10.68 8.76
CA SER A 75 -25.68 -10.51 7.76
C SER A 75 -26.93 -11.37 8.03
N MET A 76 -27.19 -11.68 9.29
CA MET A 76 -28.36 -12.47 9.66
C MET A 76 -29.63 -11.72 9.41
N THR A 77 -30.65 -12.39 8.86
CA THR A 77 -32.02 -11.87 8.71
C THR A 77 -32.98 -12.62 9.61
N VAL A 78 -33.90 -11.88 10.19
CA VAL A 78 -34.99 -12.42 11.02
C VAL A 78 -36.29 -12.36 10.22
N ASN A 79 -36.94 -13.51 10.08
CA ASN A 79 -38.27 -13.57 9.46
C ASN A 79 -39.33 -13.32 10.51
N VAL A 80 -40.07 -12.23 10.38
CA VAL A 80 -41.09 -11.78 11.33
C VAL A 80 -42.44 -11.96 10.70
N THR A 81 -43.33 -12.65 11.41
CA THR A 81 -44.76 -12.73 11.06
C THR A 81 -45.52 -11.70 11.86
N VAL A 82 -46.13 -10.74 11.18
CA VAL A 82 -46.94 -9.70 11.77
C VAL A 82 -48.43 -9.94 11.46
N ARG A 83 -49.30 -9.61 12.42
CA ARG A 83 -50.72 -9.65 12.28
C ARG A 83 -51.25 -8.22 12.27
N ALA A 84 -52.00 -7.88 11.25
CA ALA A 84 -52.58 -6.55 11.06
C ALA A 84 -53.91 -6.62 10.33
N LYS A 85 -54.69 -5.55 10.40
CA LYS A 85 -55.89 -5.39 9.56
C LYS A 85 -55.48 -5.40 8.08
N LYS A 86 -56.23 -6.07 7.24
CA LYS A 86 -55.92 -6.31 5.82
C LYS A 86 -55.52 -5.07 5.02
N TYR A 87 -56.10 -3.92 5.34
CA TYR A 87 -55.76 -2.67 4.64
C TYR A 87 -54.40 -2.09 5.06
N LEU A 88 -53.96 -2.35 6.31
CA LEU A 88 -52.66 -1.90 6.83
C LEU A 88 -51.54 -2.89 6.46
N ALA A 89 -51.83 -4.18 6.37
CA ALA A 89 -50.83 -5.23 6.16
C ALA A 89 -49.99 -5.04 4.88
N LYS A 90 -50.52 -4.32 3.86
CA LYS A 90 -49.77 -4.05 2.61
C LYS A 90 -48.65 -3.05 2.81
N ASP A 91 -48.85 -2.07 3.67
CA ASP A 91 -47.95 -0.93 3.85
C ASP A 91 -46.87 -1.22 4.91
N ILE A 92 -47.04 -2.26 5.74
CA ILE A 92 -46.04 -2.67 6.74
C ILE A 92 -44.75 -3.17 6.02
N SER A 93 -43.62 -2.57 6.35
CA SER A 93 -42.29 -2.88 5.81
C SER A 93 -41.33 -3.32 6.92
N ALA A 94 -40.07 -3.61 6.53
CA ALA A 94 -39.01 -3.91 7.48
C ALA A 94 -38.63 -2.71 8.38
N ASP A 95 -38.90 -1.48 7.92
CA ASP A 95 -38.55 -0.25 8.64
C ASP A 95 -39.54 0.02 9.80
N ASP A 96 -40.75 -0.63 9.80
CA ASP A 96 -41.73 -0.53 10.85
C ASP A 96 -41.45 -1.50 12.02
N LEU A 97 -40.42 -2.34 11.90
CA LEU A 97 -40.03 -3.36 12.86
C LEU A 97 -38.65 -3.02 13.46
N ASP A 98 -38.61 -3.00 14.79
CA ASP A 98 -37.35 -2.87 15.53
C ASP A 98 -36.86 -4.26 15.97
N VAL A 99 -35.79 -4.71 15.35
CA VAL A 99 -35.15 -6.02 15.59
C VAL A 99 -33.80 -5.82 16.21
N LYS A 100 -33.64 -6.17 17.48
CA LYS A 100 -32.41 -5.94 18.27
C LYS A 100 -31.96 -7.19 19.01
N LEU A 101 -30.64 -7.26 19.30
CA LEU A 101 -30.08 -8.21 20.24
C LEU A 101 -30.23 -7.70 21.69
N GLN A 102 -30.61 -8.59 22.61
CA GLN A 102 -30.60 -8.31 24.04
C GLN A 102 -29.23 -8.58 24.65
N THR A 103 -28.25 -7.70 24.37
CA THR A 103 -26.85 -7.91 24.74
C THR A 103 -26.51 -7.67 26.22
N SER A 104 -27.44 -7.14 27.01
CA SER A 104 -27.25 -6.82 28.44
C SER A 104 -26.83 -8.03 29.32
N SER A 105 -27.04 -9.25 28.84
CA SER A 105 -26.64 -10.48 29.52
C SER A 105 -25.18 -10.89 29.22
N VAL A 106 -24.53 -10.27 28.25
CA VAL A 106 -23.16 -10.59 27.83
C VAL A 106 -22.17 -9.80 28.68
N THR A 107 -21.62 -10.46 29.70
CA THR A 107 -20.69 -9.86 30.68
C THR A 107 -19.29 -10.48 30.64
N THR A 108 -19.08 -11.53 29.83
CA THR A 108 -17.80 -12.25 29.70
C THR A 108 -17.45 -12.47 28.23
N THR A 109 -16.16 -12.67 27.97
CA THR A 109 -15.68 -13.05 26.64
C THR A 109 -16.09 -14.48 26.30
N GLY A 110 -16.34 -14.76 25.03
CA GLY A 110 -16.64 -16.11 24.56
C GLY A 110 -17.87 -16.18 23.63
N ILE A 111 -18.31 -17.40 23.37
CA ILE A 111 -19.51 -17.66 22.58
C ILE A 111 -20.73 -17.48 23.50
N HIS A 112 -21.65 -16.63 23.08
CA HIS A 112 -22.92 -16.38 23.77
C HIS A 112 -24.10 -16.57 22.84
N GLU A 113 -25.15 -17.18 23.39
CA GLU A 113 -26.47 -17.22 22.77
C GLU A 113 -27.30 -16.03 23.28
N VAL A 114 -27.53 -15.06 22.40
CA VAL A 114 -28.19 -13.81 22.76
C VAL A 114 -29.60 -13.77 22.20
N PRO A 115 -30.63 -13.57 23.03
CA PRO A 115 -32.01 -13.49 22.56
C PRO A 115 -32.19 -12.31 21.58
N ILE A 116 -33.00 -12.55 20.55
CA ILE A 116 -33.42 -11.52 19.60
C ILE A 116 -34.74 -10.97 20.13
N SER A 117 -34.86 -9.66 20.18
CA SER A 117 -36.10 -8.95 20.49
C SER A 117 -36.68 -8.34 19.23
N VAL A 118 -37.96 -8.56 18.99
CA VAL A 118 -38.69 -7.96 17.88
C VAL A 118 -39.88 -7.19 18.46
N SER A 119 -39.92 -5.92 18.13
CA SER A 119 -41.06 -5.05 18.52
C SER A 119 -41.61 -4.27 17.32
N ALA A 120 -42.87 -3.90 17.39
CA ALA A 120 -43.42 -2.92 16.49
C ALA A 120 -42.76 -1.57 16.80
N GLY A 121 -42.28 -0.85 15.77
CA GLY A 121 -41.83 0.52 15.91
C GLY A 121 -42.97 1.47 16.32
N ASP A 122 -42.78 2.76 16.13
CA ASP A 122 -43.74 3.80 16.56
C ASP A 122 -45.11 3.70 15.92
N SER A 123 -45.31 2.87 14.91
CA SER A 123 -46.57 2.77 14.13
C SER A 123 -47.60 1.75 14.65
N GLY A 124 -47.66 1.49 15.91
CA GLY A 124 -48.56 0.69 16.77
C GLY A 124 -49.80 -0.07 16.28
N ASP A 125 -50.11 -0.08 15.00
CA ASP A 125 -51.34 -0.65 14.44
C ASP A 125 -51.28 -2.13 14.02
N PHE A 126 -50.23 -2.84 14.42
CA PHE A 126 -50.03 -4.27 14.16
C PHE A 126 -49.37 -4.97 15.34
N THR A 127 -49.47 -6.28 15.38
CA THR A 127 -48.85 -7.10 16.43
C THR A 127 -47.88 -8.10 15.81
N VAL A 128 -46.73 -8.28 16.47
CA VAL A 128 -45.79 -9.36 16.11
C VAL A 128 -46.36 -10.66 16.64
N GLU A 129 -46.61 -11.62 15.75
CA GLU A 129 -47.19 -12.92 16.08
C GLU A 129 -46.10 -13.96 16.38
N SER A 130 -45.06 -13.99 15.54
CA SER A 130 -43.92 -14.87 15.72
C SER A 130 -42.70 -14.36 14.90
N TYR A 131 -41.53 -14.81 15.26
CA TYR A 131 -40.30 -14.55 14.51
C TYR A 131 -39.30 -15.71 14.64
N TYR A 132 -38.44 -15.85 13.65
CA TYR A 132 -37.39 -16.86 13.62
C TYR A 132 -36.19 -16.34 12.83
N PRO A 133 -34.93 -16.55 13.33
CA PRO A 133 -34.59 -17.19 14.60
C PRO A 133 -34.88 -16.31 15.82
N THR A 134 -34.97 -16.92 17.01
CA THR A 134 -35.21 -16.22 18.28
C THR A 134 -33.95 -15.94 19.07
N VAL A 135 -32.84 -16.55 18.67
CA VAL A 135 -31.53 -16.47 19.32
C VAL A 135 -30.46 -16.25 18.25
N TYR A 136 -29.49 -15.42 18.57
CA TYR A 136 -28.28 -15.21 17.80
C TYR A 136 -27.09 -15.79 18.58
N THR A 137 -26.24 -16.57 17.90
CA THR A 137 -25.00 -17.09 18.48
C THR A 137 -23.81 -16.35 17.90
N GLY A 138 -23.05 -15.66 18.75
CA GLY A 138 -21.87 -14.89 18.35
C GLY A 138 -20.74 -15.00 19.37
N TYR A 139 -19.54 -14.67 18.91
CA TYR A 139 -18.39 -14.56 19.79
C TYR A 139 -18.21 -13.11 20.20
N PHE A 140 -18.12 -12.86 21.51
CA PHE A 140 -17.99 -11.53 22.10
C PHE A 140 -16.63 -11.37 22.76
N ASP A 141 -15.91 -10.30 22.42
CA ASP A 141 -14.61 -10.00 22.98
C ASP A 141 -14.24 -8.52 22.76
N VAL A 142 -13.21 -8.06 23.45
CA VAL A 142 -12.63 -6.74 23.22
C VAL A 142 -11.84 -6.77 21.90
N PRO A 143 -12.01 -5.76 21.04
CA PRO A 143 -11.22 -5.65 19.81
C PRO A 143 -9.75 -5.40 20.13
N GLU A 144 -8.87 -6.07 19.40
CA GLU A 144 -7.42 -5.89 19.46
C GLU A 144 -6.86 -5.77 18.06
N GLU A 145 -5.80 -4.97 17.92
CA GLU A 145 -5.08 -4.79 16.66
C GLU A 145 -3.58 -4.97 16.91
N GLN A 146 -2.93 -5.67 16.01
CA GLN A 146 -1.48 -5.90 16.05
C GLN A 146 -0.90 -5.83 14.66
N GLU A 147 0.15 -5.05 14.48
CA GLU A 147 0.92 -5.04 13.23
C GLU A 147 1.86 -6.24 13.16
N MET A 148 1.87 -6.95 12.04
CA MET A 148 2.69 -8.13 11.81
C MET A 148 3.26 -8.13 10.39
N GLU A 149 4.48 -8.66 10.26
CA GLU A 149 5.13 -8.88 8.97
C GLU A 149 4.55 -10.11 8.26
N ILE A 150 4.37 -10.00 6.94
CA ILE A 150 3.90 -11.11 6.10
C ILE A 150 5.09 -12.00 5.72
N LYS A 151 5.04 -13.26 6.09
CA LYS A 151 6.03 -14.26 5.70
C LYS A 151 5.61 -15.04 4.47
N LEU A 152 6.44 -15.01 3.45
CA LEU A 152 6.20 -15.76 2.22
C LEU A 152 6.60 -17.23 2.43
N ASN A 153 5.72 -18.12 2.04
CA ASN A 153 5.95 -19.56 2.08
C ASN A 153 6.12 -20.11 0.66
N TYR A 154 7.35 -20.05 0.16
CA TYR A 154 7.70 -20.61 -1.13
C TYR A 154 9.21 -20.86 -1.24
N ASN A 155 9.60 -21.74 -2.17
CA ASN A 155 10.98 -22.02 -2.50
C ASN A 155 11.28 -21.49 -3.92
N THR A 156 12.05 -20.40 -3.98
CA THR A 156 12.40 -19.73 -5.25
C THR A 156 13.08 -20.64 -6.27
N LYS A 157 13.85 -21.63 -5.82
CA LYS A 157 14.62 -22.54 -6.71
C LYS A 157 13.71 -23.43 -7.56
N ASP A 158 12.54 -23.77 -7.08
CA ASP A 158 11.61 -24.66 -7.77
C ASP A 158 10.82 -23.97 -8.89
N TYR A 159 10.80 -22.61 -8.87
CA TYR A 159 9.97 -21.81 -9.75
C TYR A 159 10.71 -21.05 -10.84
N VAL A 160 12.02 -21.26 -11.01
CA VAL A 160 12.82 -20.58 -12.03
C VAL A 160 13.27 -21.54 -13.10
N ALA A 161 13.29 -21.09 -14.36
CA ALA A 161 13.77 -21.87 -15.48
C ALA A 161 15.29 -22.05 -15.43
N ASP A 162 15.80 -23.05 -16.14
CA ASP A 162 17.25 -23.29 -16.24
C ASP A 162 17.95 -22.08 -16.87
N GLY A 163 19.07 -21.67 -16.29
CA GLY A 163 19.79 -20.47 -16.71
C GLY A 163 19.30 -19.17 -16.11
N PHE A 164 18.33 -19.23 -15.19
CA PHE A 164 17.84 -18.09 -14.44
C PHE A 164 17.93 -18.33 -12.93
N VAL A 165 17.86 -17.24 -12.16
CA VAL A 165 17.76 -17.26 -10.69
C VAL A 165 16.73 -16.22 -10.27
N ALA A 166 16.04 -16.46 -9.17
CA ALA A 166 15.20 -15.44 -8.57
C ALA A 166 16.05 -14.46 -7.77
N GLY A 167 15.77 -13.19 -7.94
CA GLY A 167 16.27 -12.13 -7.07
C GLY A 167 15.48 -12.05 -5.77
N GLU A 168 15.78 -11.03 -4.97
CA GLU A 168 15.02 -10.74 -3.75
C GLU A 168 13.57 -10.33 -4.11
N SER A 169 12.62 -11.04 -3.54
CA SER A 169 11.20 -10.78 -3.81
C SER A 169 10.71 -9.59 -3.02
N LEU A 170 9.87 -8.78 -3.64
CA LEU A 170 9.36 -7.54 -3.09
C LEU A 170 7.84 -7.61 -2.94
N LEU A 171 7.37 -7.38 -1.72
CA LEU A 171 5.96 -7.11 -1.41
C LEU A 171 5.70 -5.61 -1.52
N ASN A 172 4.57 -5.25 -2.12
CA ASN A 172 4.14 -3.84 -2.11
C ASN A 172 3.78 -3.36 -0.69
N GLU A 173 3.30 -4.27 0.18
CA GLU A 173 3.04 -4.01 1.60
C GLU A 173 3.59 -5.19 2.43
N PRO A 174 4.75 -5.04 3.08
CA PRO A 174 5.35 -6.11 3.86
C PRO A 174 4.67 -6.35 5.21
N ASN A 175 3.97 -5.35 5.74
CA ASN A 175 3.27 -5.39 7.01
C ASN A 175 1.76 -5.41 6.84
N VAL A 176 1.06 -6.01 7.79
CA VAL A 176 -0.40 -6.10 7.85
C VAL A 176 -0.88 -5.85 9.26
N VAL A 177 -1.98 -5.14 9.40
CA VAL A 177 -2.66 -5.02 10.70
C VAL A 177 -3.62 -6.19 10.85
N VAL A 178 -3.32 -7.04 11.84
CA VAL A 178 -4.15 -8.16 12.29
C VAL A 178 -5.16 -7.61 13.27
N SER A 179 -6.45 -7.64 12.94
CA SER A 179 -7.51 -7.13 13.79
C SER A 179 -8.56 -8.20 14.07
N GLY A 180 -9.11 -8.22 15.27
CA GLY A 180 -10.10 -9.20 15.67
C GLY A 180 -10.35 -9.22 17.18
N PRO A 181 -10.98 -10.31 17.70
CA PRO A 181 -11.13 -10.54 19.12
C PRO A 181 -9.74 -10.69 19.78
N LYS A 182 -9.52 -10.02 20.90
CA LYS A 182 -8.26 -10.06 21.64
C LYS A 182 -7.74 -11.47 21.89
N THR A 183 -8.63 -12.37 22.29
CA THR A 183 -8.28 -13.77 22.53
C THR A 183 -7.80 -14.50 21.28
N TYR A 184 -8.32 -14.15 20.10
CA TYR A 184 -7.90 -14.74 18.82
C TYR A 184 -6.67 -14.06 18.24
N VAL A 185 -6.55 -12.73 18.36
CA VAL A 185 -5.34 -11.99 17.97
C VAL A 185 -4.13 -12.54 18.73
N ALA A 186 -4.27 -12.80 20.05
CA ALA A 186 -3.23 -13.40 20.86
C ALA A 186 -2.79 -14.81 20.43
N ARG A 187 -3.61 -15.54 19.67
CA ARG A 187 -3.25 -16.86 19.11
C ARG A 187 -2.50 -16.76 17.79
N VAL A 188 -2.53 -15.61 17.12
CA VAL A 188 -1.82 -15.44 15.86
C VAL A 188 -0.33 -15.46 16.12
N SER A 189 0.35 -16.46 15.59
CA SER A 189 1.81 -16.58 15.68
C SER A 189 2.53 -15.87 14.54
N LYS A 190 1.95 -15.90 13.34
CA LYS A 190 2.50 -15.30 12.14
C LYS A 190 1.42 -15.10 11.08
N VAL A 191 1.68 -14.16 10.17
CA VAL A 191 0.91 -14.03 8.93
C VAL A 191 1.73 -14.64 7.81
N VAL A 192 1.15 -15.55 7.05
CA VAL A 192 1.81 -16.26 5.94
C VAL A 192 1.04 -16.06 4.65
N ALA A 193 1.76 -15.96 3.54
CA ALA A 193 1.19 -16.01 2.21
C ALA A 193 1.81 -17.17 1.42
N ASP A 194 0.97 -18.06 0.92
CA ASP A 194 1.40 -19.15 0.07
C ASP A 194 1.55 -18.62 -1.37
N VAL A 195 2.70 -18.88 -1.97
CA VAL A 195 3.00 -18.50 -3.35
C VAL A 195 2.89 -19.76 -4.22
N ASN A 196 1.90 -19.77 -5.11
CA ASN A 196 1.68 -20.87 -6.05
C ASN A 196 1.97 -20.35 -7.46
N LEU A 197 3.01 -20.88 -8.09
CA LEU A 197 3.38 -20.62 -9.47
C LEU A 197 3.18 -21.90 -10.28
N ASN A 198 2.44 -21.80 -11.38
CA ASN A 198 2.12 -22.97 -12.21
C ASN A 198 3.26 -23.35 -13.17
N ASP A 199 4.03 -22.34 -13.60
CA ASP A 199 5.09 -22.48 -14.58
C ASP A 199 6.42 -21.95 -14.05
N LYS A 200 7.51 -22.45 -14.62
CA LYS A 200 8.85 -21.94 -14.34
C LYS A 200 9.04 -20.54 -14.94
N LEU A 201 9.47 -19.61 -14.12
CA LEU A 201 9.67 -18.21 -14.50
C LEU A 201 10.99 -18.05 -15.30
N SER A 202 10.93 -17.34 -16.42
CA SER A 202 12.06 -16.87 -17.21
C SER A 202 12.15 -15.35 -17.29
N GLU A 203 11.16 -14.64 -16.72
CA GLU A 203 11.08 -13.19 -16.63
C GLU A 203 10.43 -12.78 -15.29
N THR A 204 10.63 -11.53 -14.91
CA THR A 204 10.06 -10.97 -13.66
C THR A 204 8.54 -11.14 -13.64
N ALA A 205 8.03 -11.74 -12.58
CA ALA A 205 6.59 -11.97 -12.37
C ALA A 205 6.06 -11.10 -11.23
N THR A 206 4.86 -10.56 -11.44
CA THR A 206 4.08 -9.91 -10.37
C THR A 206 2.77 -10.66 -10.21
N ILE A 207 2.53 -11.17 -9.01
CA ILE A 207 1.37 -12.00 -8.67
C ILE A 207 0.58 -11.42 -7.50
N ASN A 208 -0.73 -11.64 -7.50
CA ASN A 208 -1.56 -11.34 -6.33
C ASN A 208 -1.41 -12.46 -5.31
N ILE A 209 -1.29 -12.11 -4.05
CA ILE A 209 -1.22 -13.08 -2.95
C ILE A 209 -2.27 -12.76 -1.89
N GLU A 210 -2.72 -13.80 -1.19
CA GLU A 210 -3.69 -13.70 -0.11
C GLU A 210 -3.02 -14.15 1.20
N PRO A 211 -2.78 -13.24 2.15
CA PRO A 211 -2.20 -13.58 3.43
C PRO A 211 -3.21 -14.28 4.34
N LYS A 212 -2.71 -15.12 5.24
CA LYS A 212 -3.49 -15.84 6.25
C LYS A 212 -2.83 -15.68 7.61
N ALA A 213 -3.62 -15.32 8.62
CA ALA A 213 -3.19 -15.38 10.01
C ALA A 213 -3.23 -16.85 10.50
N VAL A 214 -2.11 -17.33 11.02
CA VAL A 214 -2.00 -18.73 11.50
C VAL A 214 -1.45 -18.80 12.91
N ASP A 215 -1.84 -19.84 13.62
CA ASP A 215 -1.36 -20.18 14.96
C ASP A 215 0.05 -20.81 14.93
N VAL A 216 0.55 -21.23 16.09
CA VAL A 216 1.86 -21.90 16.25
C VAL A 216 1.94 -23.24 15.50
N TYR A 217 0.81 -23.86 15.21
CA TYR A 217 0.71 -25.15 14.50
C TYR A 217 0.50 -24.95 12.99
N GLY A 218 0.30 -23.72 12.52
CA GLY A 218 0.03 -23.40 11.12
C GLY A 218 -1.45 -23.44 10.72
N ASN A 219 -2.38 -23.60 11.67
CA ASN A 219 -3.81 -23.56 11.40
C ASN A 219 -4.29 -22.12 11.26
N LYS A 220 -5.23 -21.89 10.36
CA LYS A 220 -5.88 -20.57 10.20
C LYS A 220 -6.59 -20.18 11.51
N VAL A 221 -6.39 -18.95 11.96
CA VAL A 221 -7.10 -18.39 13.11
C VAL A 221 -8.39 -17.72 12.64
N ASP A 222 -9.52 -18.12 13.25
CA ASP A 222 -10.84 -17.57 12.91
C ASP A 222 -11.04 -16.15 13.48
N TYR A 223 -12.07 -15.45 13.00
CA TYR A 223 -12.48 -14.11 13.42
C TYR A 223 -11.39 -13.02 13.21
N ILE A 224 -10.34 -13.32 12.47
CA ILE A 224 -9.27 -12.36 12.16
C ILE A 224 -9.53 -11.70 10.81
N SER A 225 -9.43 -10.39 10.81
CA SER A 225 -9.36 -9.53 9.63
C SER A 225 -7.92 -9.09 9.42
N LEU A 226 -7.47 -9.10 8.17
CA LEU A 226 -6.15 -8.62 7.78
C LEU A 226 -6.33 -7.34 6.96
N ASN A 227 -5.84 -6.21 7.51
CA ASN A 227 -5.92 -4.91 6.86
C ASN A 227 -4.52 -4.50 6.40
N TYR A 228 -4.35 -4.34 5.11
CA TYR A 228 -3.13 -3.81 4.48
C TYR A 228 -3.49 -2.57 3.65
N GLY A 229 -2.55 -1.62 3.54
CA GLY A 229 -2.80 -0.30 2.95
C GLY A 229 -3.14 -0.32 1.46
N ALA A 230 -2.76 -1.39 0.75
CA ALA A 230 -3.02 -1.54 -0.68
C ALA A 230 -4.37 -2.19 -0.98
N GLU A 231 -5.00 -1.83 -2.08
CA GLU A 231 -6.24 -2.48 -2.57
C GLU A 231 -6.02 -3.97 -2.86
N LYS A 232 -4.80 -4.33 -3.34
CA LYS A 232 -4.37 -5.70 -3.59
C LYS A 232 -2.94 -5.89 -3.11
N LEU A 233 -2.70 -6.99 -2.44
CA LEU A 233 -1.35 -7.39 -2.05
C LEU A 233 -0.68 -8.08 -3.23
N THR A 234 0.45 -7.53 -3.67
CA THR A 234 1.21 -8.03 -4.82
C THR A 234 2.63 -8.40 -4.43
N LEU A 235 3.07 -9.56 -4.91
CA LEU A 235 4.44 -10.03 -4.80
C LEU A 235 5.11 -9.91 -6.17
N THR A 236 6.21 -9.15 -6.23
CA THR A 236 7.08 -9.09 -7.40
C THR A 236 8.29 -9.99 -7.16
N ILE A 237 8.48 -10.96 -8.04
CA ILE A 237 9.61 -11.88 -8.04
C ILE A 237 10.53 -11.51 -9.21
N PRO A 238 11.64 -10.79 -8.97
CA PRO A 238 12.60 -10.51 -10.02
C PRO A 238 13.25 -11.79 -10.50
N VAL A 239 13.32 -11.98 -11.81
CA VAL A 239 14.00 -13.12 -12.43
C VAL A 239 15.23 -12.62 -13.20
N LEU A 240 16.38 -13.11 -12.78
CA LEU A 240 17.68 -12.71 -13.28
C LEU A 240 18.24 -13.78 -14.21
N LYS A 241 18.68 -13.39 -15.38
CA LYS A 241 19.40 -14.28 -16.29
C LYS A 241 20.84 -14.48 -15.79
N VAL A 242 21.27 -15.72 -15.66
CA VAL A 242 22.64 -16.04 -15.27
C VAL A 242 23.58 -15.80 -16.44
N LYS A 243 24.60 -14.98 -16.22
CA LYS A 243 25.69 -14.69 -17.19
C LYS A 243 27.03 -14.82 -16.51
N GLN A 244 28.06 -15.13 -17.32
CA GLN A 244 29.44 -14.96 -16.95
C GLN A 244 29.90 -13.61 -17.48
N LEU A 245 30.16 -12.66 -16.56
CA LEU A 245 30.57 -11.30 -16.90
C LEU A 245 32.05 -11.14 -16.66
N SER A 246 32.77 -10.59 -17.64
CA SER A 246 34.18 -10.22 -17.44
C SER A 246 34.26 -9.05 -16.47
N THR A 247 35.24 -9.08 -15.57
CA THR A 247 35.52 -7.96 -14.66
C THR A 247 36.21 -6.83 -15.41
N HIS A 248 35.77 -5.59 -15.15
CA HIS A 248 36.32 -4.41 -15.78
C HIS A 248 36.48 -3.27 -14.79
N VAL A 249 37.52 -2.42 -14.99
CA VAL A 249 37.68 -1.13 -14.34
C VAL A 249 37.91 -0.07 -15.39
N THR A 250 37.34 1.10 -15.19
CA THR A 250 37.57 2.24 -16.08
C THR A 250 38.72 3.10 -15.54
N LEU A 251 39.72 3.39 -16.40
CA LEU A 251 40.75 4.37 -16.08
C LEU A 251 40.24 5.75 -16.45
N THR A 252 40.11 6.63 -15.46
CA THR A 252 39.64 8.02 -15.63
C THR A 252 40.80 9.01 -15.51
N ASP A 253 40.57 10.22 -15.99
CA ASP A 253 41.50 11.37 -15.91
C ASP A 253 42.87 11.13 -16.56
N ALA A 254 42.95 10.18 -17.48
CA ALA A 254 44.15 9.92 -18.22
C ALA A 254 44.41 11.06 -19.26
N PRO A 255 45.60 11.66 -19.29
CA PRO A 255 45.93 12.66 -20.30
C PRO A 255 45.87 12.06 -21.71
N GLU A 256 45.38 12.81 -22.68
CA GLU A 256 45.32 12.37 -24.10
C GLU A 256 46.68 11.92 -24.67
N SER A 257 47.77 12.44 -24.12
CA SER A 257 49.17 12.07 -24.53
C SER A 257 49.63 10.71 -24.01
N VAL A 258 48.88 10.08 -23.12
CA VAL A 258 49.20 8.78 -22.54
C VAL A 258 48.66 7.65 -23.40
N ASP A 259 49.57 6.76 -23.87
CA ASP A 259 49.17 5.54 -24.56
C ASP A 259 48.69 4.49 -23.56
N LEU A 260 47.37 4.44 -23.36
CA LEU A 260 46.71 3.52 -22.42
C LEU A 260 46.92 2.05 -22.80
N SER A 261 47.27 1.73 -24.08
CA SER A 261 47.51 0.35 -24.50
C SER A 261 48.77 -0.26 -23.87
N LYS A 262 49.68 0.58 -23.35
CA LYS A 262 50.88 0.16 -22.63
C LYS A 262 50.65 -0.14 -21.15
N ILE A 263 49.53 0.32 -20.59
CA ILE A 263 49.16 0.03 -19.21
C ILE A 263 48.50 -1.34 -19.18
N LYS A 264 49.01 -2.25 -18.38
CA LYS A 264 48.46 -3.59 -18.23
C LYS A 264 47.64 -3.69 -16.99
N ILE A 265 46.40 -4.22 -17.12
CA ILE A 265 45.48 -4.41 -16.02
C ILE A 265 45.32 -5.93 -15.83
N TYR A 266 45.48 -6.39 -14.60
CA TYR A 266 45.31 -7.78 -14.21
C TYR A 266 44.25 -7.85 -13.09
N TYR A 267 43.38 -8.82 -13.18
CA TYR A 267 42.34 -9.05 -12.21
C TYR A 267 42.61 -10.32 -11.42
N SER A 268 42.31 -10.34 -10.11
CA SER A 268 42.39 -11.58 -9.31
C SER A 268 41.35 -12.61 -9.76
N THR A 269 40.26 -12.12 -10.38
CA THR A 269 39.19 -12.91 -10.95
C THR A 269 38.79 -12.25 -12.28
N ASP A 270 39.02 -12.94 -13.39
CA ASP A 270 38.80 -12.39 -14.75
C ASP A 270 37.30 -12.30 -15.10
N SER A 271 36.48 -13.08 -14.45
CA SER A 271 35.04 -13.06 -14.66
C SER A 271 34.28 -13.54 -13.43
N ILE A 272 33.07 -13.04 -13.22
CA ILE A 272 32.17 -13.42 -12.16
C ILE A 272 30.89 -14.01 -12.73
N ARG A 273 30.31 -14.99 -12.03
CA ARG A 273 29.01 -15.51 -12.34
C ARG A 273 27.93 -14.59 -11.71
N ALA A 274 27.10 -14.00 -12.54
CA ALA A 274 26.17 -12.96 -12.13
C ALA A 274 24.75 -13.19 -12.65
N GLY A 275 23.76 -12.74 -11.89
CA GLY A 275 22.39 -12.58 -12.30
C GLY A 275 22.16 -11.15 -12.77
N VAL A 276 21.58 -10.99 -13.95
CA VAL A 276 21.20 -9.69 -14.51
C VAL A 276 19.73 -9.71 -14.92
N LEU A 277 19.04 -8.59 -14.81
CA LEU A 277 17.65 -8.52 -15.24
C LEU A 277 17.51 -8.90 -16.71
N ALA A 278 16.51 -9.71 -17.04
CA ALA A 278 16.20 -10.08 -18.41
C ALA A 278 15.91 -8.81 -19.23
N GLY A 279 16.56 -8.70 -20.41
CA GLY A 279 16.43 -7.53 -21.29
C GLY A 279 17.48 -6.45 -21.09
N THR A 280 18.35 -6.53 -20.06
CA THR A 280 19.49 -5.61 -19.89
C THR A 280 20.70 -6.08 -20.72
N ASP A 281 21.39 -5.13 -21.38
CA ASP A 281 22.61 -5.43 -22.17
C ASP A 281 23.89 -5.22 -21.35
N ILE A 282 23.94 -5.80 -20.16
CA ILE A 282 25.15 -5.79 -19.33
C ILE A 282 26.13 -6.85 -19.88
N LYS A 283 27.31 -6.41 -20.32
CA LYS A 283 28.36 -7.24 -20.95
C LYS A 283 29.53 -7.49 -20.02
N ALA A 284 29.82 -6.59 -19.09
CA ALA A 284 30.90 -6.67 -18.14
C ALA A 284 30.42 -6.25 -16.73
N ALA A 285 31.17 -6.72 -15.75
CA ALA A 285 31.02 -6.28 -14.36
C ALA A 285 31.95 -5.08 -14.12
N GLU A 286 31.40 -3.89 -14.17
CA GLU A 286 32.15 -2.65 -13.91
C GLU A 286 32.42 -2.53 -12.42
N LEU A 287 33.66 -2.82 -12.01
CA LEU A 287 34.05 -2.81 -10.59
C LEU A 287 34.14 -1.39 -10.01
N GLY A 288 34.43 -0.41 -10.87
CA GLY A 288 34.60 0.98 -10.50
C GLY A 288 35.65 1.69 -11.35
N GLU A 289 36.06 2.86 -10.88
CA GLU A 289 37.00 3.73 -11.55
C GLU A 289 38.34 3.71 -10.83
N VAL A 290 39.43 3.79 -11.62
CA VAL A 290 40.80 4.04 -11.15
C VAL A 290 41.26 5.37 -11.75
N HIS A 291 41.46 6.36 -10.90
CA HIS A 291 41.96 7.65 -11.35
C HIS A 291 43.41 7.55 -11.75
N PHE A 292 43.73 8.07 -12.93
CA PHE A 292 45.12 8.03 -13.44
C PHE A 292 46.09 8.75 -12.51
N THR A 293 45.61 9.75 -11.77
CA THR A 293 46.38 10.50 -10.76
C THR A 293 46.84 9.65 -9.57
N ASP A 294 46.17 8.52 -9.31
CA ASP A 294 46.50 7.62 -8.21
C ASP A 294 47.54 6.60 -8.59
N LEU A 295 47.86 6.52 -9.89
CA LEU A 295 48.84 5.58 -10.40
C LEU A 295 50.30 6.05 -10.21
N ARG A 296 51.13 5.12 -9.82
CA ARG A 296 52.57 5.28 -9.79
C ARG A 296 53.23 4.37 -10.83
N VAL A 297 54.45 4.71 -11.25
CA VAL A 297 55.24 3.84 -12.14
C VAL A 297 55.50 2.51 -11.45
N GLY A 298 55.26 1.41 -12.16
CA GLY A 298 55.32 0.05 -11.63
C GLY A 298 53.94 -0.50 -11.28
N GLU A 299 53.85 -1.31 -10.25
CA GLU A 299 52.62 -2.00 -9.84
C GLU A 299 51.82 -1.16 -8.87
N ASN A 300 50.52 -1.02 -9.16
CA ASN A 300 49.53 -0.39 -8.32
C ASN A 300 48.41 -1.40 -8.06
N THR A 301 47.93 -1.52 -6.81
CA THR A 301 46.96 -2.51 -6.44
C THR A 301 45.73 -1.82 -5.83
N PHE A 302 44.55 -2.13 -6.36
CA PHE A 302 43.26 -1.63 -5.90
C PHE A 302 42.38 -2.82 -5.56
N THR A 303 41.48 -2.62 -4.60
CA THR A 303 40.51 -3.65 -4.21
C THR A 303 39.09 -3.08 -4.31
N PHE A 304 38.26 -3.74 -5.09
CA PHE A 304 36.87 -3.36 -5.31
C PHE A 304 35.93 -4.36 -4.67
N ASN A 305 34.80 -3.89 -4.20
CA ASN A 305 33.74 -4.73 -3.68
C ASN A 305 32.84 -5.21 -4.84
N ALA A 306 32.80 -6.53 -5.06
CA ALA A 306 32.01 -7.11 -6.14
C ALA A 306 30.53 -7.27 -5.78
N THR A 307 30.15 -7.22 -4.50
CA THR A 307 28.76 -7.42 -4.06
C THR A 307 27.86 -6.20 -4.23
N GLN A 308 28.42 -5.04 -4.56
CA GLN A 308 27.71 -3.75 -4.67
C GLN A 308 27.75 -3.19 -6.11
N LEU A 309 27.66 -4.07 -7.10
CA LEU A 309 27.64 -3.64 -8.50
C LEU A 309 26.20 -3.29 -8.94
N GLU A 310 26.06 -2.17 -9.63
CA GLU A 310 24.75 -1.69 -10.08
C GLU A 310 24.16 -2.63 -11.15
N GLY A 311 22.90 -3.05 -10.92
CA GLY A 311 22.17 -3.93 -11.84
C GLY A 311 22.68 -5.37 -11.94
N ILE A 312 23.59 -5.77 -11.06
CA ILE A 312 24.24 -7.09 -11.05
C ILE A 312 24.08 -7.72 -9.66
N THR A 313 23.62 -8.95 -9.62
CA THR A 313 23.64 -9.79 -8.40
C THR A 313 24.71 -10.85 -8.57
N VAL A 314 25.76 -10.80 -7.76
CA VAL A 314 26.84 -11.80 -7.80
C VAL A 314 26.32 -13.12 -7.22
N LEU A 315 26.55 -14.23 -7.94
CA LEU A 315 26.02 -15.56 -7.65
C LEU A 315 27.10 -16.56 -7.21
N ASP A 316 28.34 -16.15 -7.26
CA ASP A 316 29.50 -16.90 -6.73
C ASP A 316 29.99 -16.26 -5.41
N ASP A 317 30.98 -16.88 -4.77
CA ASP A 317 31.51 -16.41 -3.49
C ASP A 317 32.48 -15.23 -3.62
N THR A 318 32.44 -14.49 -4.75
CA THR A 318 33.35 -13.38 -5.01
C THR A 318 32.91 -12.11 -4.32
N GLU A 319 33.40 -11.83 -3.14
CA GLU A 319 33.11 -10.60 -2.41
C GLU A 319 33.95 -9.42 -2.88
N LYS A 320 35.20 -9.66 -3.22
CA LYS A 320 36.18 -8.63 -3.59
C LYS A 320 37.01 -9.06 -4.78
N VAL A 321 37.32 -8.11 -5.66
CA VAL A 321 38.23 -8.29 -6.77
C VAL A 321 39.40 -7.35 -6.58
N THR A 322 40.60 -7.92 -6.58
CA THR A 322 41.85 -7.15 -6.56
C THR A 322 42.32 -6.90 -7.99
N VAL A 323 42.53 -5.63 -8.31
CA VAL A 323 42.98 -5.16 -9.63
C VAL A 323 44.39 -4.63 -9.50
N ARG A 324 45.26 -5.18 -10.32
CA ARG A 324 46.64 -4.75 -10.40
C ARG A 324 46.88 -4.03 -11.72
N VAL A 325 47.18 -2.73 -11.61
CA VAL A 325 47.48 -1.85 -12.75
C VAL A 325 48.97 -1.65 -12.83
N VAL A 326 49.57 -2.03 -13.94
CA VAL A 326 51.04 -1.93 -14.16
C VAL A 326 51.34 -0.81 -15.14
N VAL A 327 51.94 0.24 -14.63
CA VAL A 327 52.47 1.35 -15.44
C VAL A 327 53.88 1.03 -15.87
N PRO A 328 54.22 1.09 -17.18
CA PRO A 328 55.51 0.70 -17.70
C PRO A 328 56.71 1.42 -17.05
N SER A 329 57.84 0.74 -16.94
CA SER A 329 59.06 1.30 -16.32
C SER A 329 59.75 2.39 -17.14
N ASP A 330 59.39 2.58 -18.40
CA ASP A 330 59.82 3.71 -19.23
C ASP A 330 59.03 4.99 -18.95
N TYR A 331 57.95 4.91 -18.13
CA TYR A 331 57.27 6.04 -17.56
C TYR A 331 57.95 6.52 -16.27
N THR A 332 57.69 7.75 -15.89
CA THR A 332 58.11 8.35 -14.61
C THR A 332 57.05 9.34 -14.15
N SER A 333 57.03 9.60 -12.86
CA SER A 333 56.25 10.68 -12.28
C SER A 333 57.18 11.83 -11.86
N LYS A 334 56.66 13.03 -11.89
CA LYS A 334 57.34 14.24 -11.42
C LYS A 334 56.34 15.18 -10.79
N ASP A 335 56.60 15.56 -9.56
CA ASP A 335 55.80 16.59 -8.88
C ASP A 335 56.33 17.96 -9.29
N ILE A 336 55.42 18.83 -9.65
CA ILE A 336 55.71 20.20 -10.08
C ILE A 336 54.91 21.16 -9.18
N ASP A 337 55.64 22.03 -8.50
CA ASP A 337 55.03 23.05 -7.66
C ASP A 337 54.21 24.03 -8.51
N VAL A 338 53.01 24.33 -8.05
CA VAL A 338 52.11 25.25 -8.70
C VAL A 338 51.64 26.32 -7.69
N SER A 339 51.25 27.47 -8.20
CA SER A 339 50.76 28.54 -7.34
C SER A 339 49.50 29.16 -7.90
N ALA A 340 48.66 29.69 -7.05
CA ALA A 340 47.44 30.39 -7.43
C ALA A 340 47.70 31.59 -8.40
N ALA A 341 48.88 32.21 -8.29
CA ALA A 341 49.31 33.28 -9.19
C ALA A 341 49.60 32.82 -10.62
N GLY A 342 49.87 31.51 -10.81
CA GLY A 342 50.19 30.94 -12.12
C GLY A 342 49.00 30.43 -12.90
N VAL A 343 47.79 30.52 -12.33
CA VAL A 343 46.54 30.01 -12.98
C VAL A 343 46.06 31.02 -14.00
N LYS A 344 45.88 30.54 -15.24
CA LYS A 344 45.27 31.33 -16.32
C LYS A 344 43.74 31.22 -16.25
N LEU A 345 43.08 32.36 -16.12
CA LEU A 345 41.64 32.45 -16.09
C LEU A 345 41.11 32.70 -17.49
N ASN A 346 40.27 31.81 -17.99
CA ASN A 346 39.66 31.89 -19.33
C ASN A 346 38.18 32.27 -19.16
N ASN A 347 37.60 32.93 -20.17
CA ASN A 347 36.17 33.26 -20.26
C ASN A 347 35.62 34.06 -19.05
N VAL A 348 36.42 34.98 -18.49
CA VAL A 348 35.94 35.88 -17.44
C VAL A 348 34.79 36.71 -18.01
N PRO A 349 33.61 36.73 -17.38
CA PRO A 349 32.47 37.49 -17.87
C PRO A 349 32.78 39.00 -18.00
N ALA A 350 32.23 39.65 -19.03
CA ALA A 350 32.44 41.08 -19.27
C ALA A 350 31.98 41.92 -18.08
N GLY A 351 32.86 42.86 -17.62
CA GLY A 351 32.60 43.71 -16.46
C GLY A 351 33.01 43.10 -15.11
N TYR A 352 33.56 41.91 -15.08
CA TYR A 352 34.07 41.28 -13.86
C TYR A 352 35.59 41.10 -13.90
N THR A 353 36.20 41.11 -12.73
CA THR A 353 37.58 40.72 -12.52
C THR A 353 37.61 39.46 -11.63
N ALA A 354 38.33 38.43 -12.03
CA ALA A 354 38.48 37.21 -11.28
C ALA A 354 39.90 37.01 -10.78
N LYS A 355 40.05 36.42 -9.61
CA LYS A 355 41.35 36.09 -9.02
C LYS A 355 41.25 34.73 -8.31
N VAL A 356 42.22 33.90 -8.52
CA VAL A 356 42.36 32.66 -7.74
C VAL A 356 42.90 33.01 -6.36
N THR A 357 42.20 32.66 -5.32
CA THR A 357 42.57 32.95 -3.93
C THR A 357 43.40 31.86 -3.28
N ALA A 358 43.09 30.59 -3.62
CA ALA A 358 43.76 29.42 -3.10
C ALA A 358 43.69 28.24 -4.12
N LEU A 359 44.57 27.32 -3.99
CA LEU A 359 44.54 26.01 -4.65
C LEU A 359 44.37 24.92 -3.59
N ASN A 360 43.76 23.82 -3.93
CA ASN A 360 43.60 22.69 -3.02
C ASN A 360 44.92 21.88 -2.86
N SER A 361 45.90 22.11 -3.72
CA SER A 361 47.23 21.50 -3.65
C SER A 361 48.28 22.48 -4.17
N ASP A 362 49.45 22.46 -3.54
CA ASP A 362 50.62 23.26 -3.95
C ASP A 362 51.48 22.59 -5.02
N SER A 363 51.13 21.34 -5.38
CA SER A 363 51.85 20.58 -6.41
C SER A 363 50.90 19.76 -7.28
N VAL A 364 51.33 19.48 -8.51
CA VAL A 364 50.64 18.60 -9.46
C VAL A 364 51.62 17.50 -9.88
N THR A 365 51.20 16.25 -9.70
CA THR A 365 51.98 15.07 -10.15
C THR A 365 51.69 14.81 -11.62
N ILE A 366 52.74 14.81 -12.46
CA ILE A 366 52.64 14.53 -13.88
C ILE A 366 53.29 13.17 -14.14
N ILE A 367 52.56 12.26 -14.81
CA ILE A 367 53.05 10.94 -15.21
C ILE A 367 53.16 10.89 -16.73
N GLY A 368 54.23 10.31 -17.22
CA GLY A 368 54.43 10.10 -18.65
C GLY A 368 55.76 9.44 -19.00
N PRO A 369 56.05 9.23 -20.31
CA PRO A 369 57.30 8.66 -20.74
C PRO A 369 58.50 9.47 -20.22
N LYS A 370 59.53 8.78 -19.74
CA LYS A 370 60.76 9.41 -19.21
C LYS A 370 61.35 10.48 -20.14
N SER A 371 61.28 10.25 -21.45
CA SER A 371 61.75 11.19 -22.46
C SER A 371 61.01 12.55 -22.45
N ALA A 372 59.71 12.51 -22.18
CA ALA A 372 58.86 13.71 -22.11
C ALA A 372 59.00 14.43 -20.75
N ILE A 373 58.98 13.65 -19.64
CA ILE A 373 58.98 14.18 -18.28
C ILE A 373 60.31 14.74 -17.82
N ARG A 374 61.45 14.17 -18.28
CA ARG A 374 62.78 14.55 -17.81
C ARG A 374 63.11 16.02 -17.99
N GLY A 375 62.62 16.65 -19.09
CA GLY A 375 62.82 18.06 -19.41
C GLY A 375 61.76 19.01 -18.85
N LEU A 376 60.74 18.49 -18.23
CA LEU A 376 59.56 19.27 -17.77
C LEU A 376 59.95 20.17 -16.58
N LYS A 377 59.63 21.44 -16.66
CA LYS A 377 59.82 22.46 -15.60
C LYS A 377 58.47 23.10 -15.28
N ALA A 378 58.36 23.74 -14.11
CA ALA A 378 57.13 24.45 -13.69
C ALA A 378 56.58 25.39 -14.78
N LYS A 379 57.43 26.10 -15.49
CA LYS A 379 57.08 27.01 -16.59
C LYS A 379 56.39 26.31 -17.80
N ASN A 380 56.50 24.99 -17.90
CA ASN A 380 55.89 24.22 -18.97
C ASN A 380 54.46 23.73 -18.59
N VAL A 381 54.08 23.89 -17.33
CA VAL A 381 52.77 23.50 -16.81
C VAL A 381 51.92 24.77 -16.70
N VAL A 382 50.77 24.76 -17.39
CA VAL A 382 49.82 25.86 -17.36
C VAL A 382 48.56 25.33 -16.74
N LEU A 383 48.25 25.85 -15.55
CA LEU A 383 46.94 25.65 -14.95
C LEU A 383 45.96 26.65 -15.58
N SER A 384 44.78 26.21 -15.95
CA SER A 384 43.72 27.07 -16.44
C SER A 384 42.40 26.77 -15.76
N CYS A 385 41.65 27.80 -15.50
CA CYS A 385 40.29 27.72 -14.99
C CYS A 385 39.35 28.42 -15.99
N ASP A 386 38.34 27.73 -16.44
CA ASP A 386 37.33 28.26 -17.34
C ASP A 386 36.12 28.76 -16.47
N LEU A 387 35.87 30.09 -16.59
CA LEU A 387 34.82 30.80 -15.86
C LEU A 387 33.55 30.99 -16.71
N THR A 388 33.32 30.12 -17.70
CA THR A 388 32.06 30.15 -18.45
C THR A 388 30.90 29.90 -17.51
N ALA A 389 30.18 30.98 -17.12
CA ALA A 389 29.02 30.87 -16.25
C ALA A 389 27.91 30.07 -16.91
N LYS A 390 27.55 28.92 -16.38
CA LYS A 390 26.28 28.25 -16.65
C LYS A 390 25.19 29.07 -15.98
N LYS A 391 24.14 29.40 -16.72
CA LYS A 391 23.01 30.22 -16.24
C LYS A 391 22.39 29.56 -15.00
N GLY A 392 22.59 30.18 -13.81
CA GLY A 392 21.98 29.73 -12.55
C GLY A 392 22.92 29.09 -11.53
N GLU A 393 24.22 28.99 -11.78
CA GLU A 393 25.21 28.53 -10.79
C GLU A 393 26.05 29.69 -10.29
N SER A 394 26.23 29.81 -8.97
CA SER A 394 27.25 30.66 -8.38
C SER A 394 28.59 29.90 -8.48
N ILE A 395 29.57 30.55 -9.06
CA ILE A 395 30.96 30.07 -9.18
C ILE A 395 31.71 30.33 -7.88
#